data_15e829f7722a49a2115a26907d516456
#
_entry.id   15e829f7722a49a2115a26907d516456
#
_cell.length_a   1.000
_cell.length_b   1.000
_cell.length_c   1.000
_cell.angle_alpha   90.00
_cell.angle_beta   90.00
_cell.angle_gamma   90.00
#
_symmetry.space_group_name_H-M   'P 1'
#
loop_
_entity.id
_entity.type
_entity.pdbx_description
1 polymer ?
#
loop_
_entity_poly.entity_id
_entity_poly.type
_entity_poly.pdbx_seq_one_letter_code
_entity_poly.pdbx_strand_id
1 'polypeptide(L)'
;LDGVFNHTGADSVYFNKKGRYPTLGAWQSKDSPYYDWYDFQHFPDRYTAWWGIPILPRIHPDRPSCRRFFTGDGGVIPHYAALGVAGFRLDVADELSDDFIADIKKTLTKQNPAATLYGEVWEDASNKIAYDARKRYYLGEELDGVMNYPLRTGLISYIKEGKTDALSYALLTVTANAPKRIADAQMNLLGTHDTERVLTVLGGVEGDGLPNEELATLRMSTEQRDIARERLKMAYTALATLPGIPTVYYGDEAGLEGYHDPFNRMPFPWGREDGELLAHYRTLGAIRHKYAVYREGELVLLHLDEKLLVFARIGQGGVFLTAVNRSDMPRVFSFSKKGRELFSDTRIENFTLAPRSSCIFKFRDLTEFEISDI
;
A
#
# COMPACT_ATOMS: atom_id res chain seq x y z
N LEU A 1 9.49 -9.41 4.35
CA LEU A 1 8.83 -10.63 3.86
C LEU A 1 7.33 -10.56 4.07
N ASP A 2 6.57 -11.42 3.35
CA ASP A 2 5.15 -11.62 3.61
C ASP A 2 4.96 -12.65 4.74
N GLY A 3 4.21 -12.27 5.76
CA GLY A 3 3.92 -13.07 6.94
C GLY A 3 2.49 -13.62 6.90
N VAL A 4 2.29 -14.73 6.21
CA VAL A 4 1.00 -15.43 6.14
C VAL A 4 0.87 -16.35 7.35
N PHE A 5 0.39 -15.81 8.47
CA PHE A 5 0.39 -16.49 9.77
C PHE A 5 -1.02 -16.82 10.29
N ASN A 6 -2.04 -16.61 9.48
CA ASN A 6 -3.43 -16.93 9.80
C ASN A 6 -3.83 -18.36 9.42
N HIS A 7 -3.25 -18.88 8.33
CA HIS A 7 -3.61 -20.20 7.79
C HIS A 7 -2.40 -20.91 7.19
N THR A 8 -2.54 -22.20 6.90
CA THR A 8 -1.56 -22.97 6.14
C THR A 8 -2.22 -23.53 4.89
N GLY A 9 -1.43 -24.07 3.97
CA GLY A 9 -1.99 -24.92 2.91
C GLY A 9 -2.48 -26.24 3.47
N ALA A 10 -3.60 -26.77 2.97
CA ALA A 10 -4.06 -28.12 3.35
C ALA A 10 -3.03 -29.20 3.01
N ASP A 11 -2.17 -28.93 2.04
CA ASP A 11 -1.05 -29.81 1.65
C ASP A 11 0.27 -29.47 2.37
N SER A 12 0.26 -28.54 3.34
CA SER A 12 1.46 -28.23 4.12
C SER A 12 1.91 -29.43 4.96
N VAL A 13 3.17 -29.43 5.39
CA VAL A 13 3.71 -30.47 6.31
C VAL A 13 2.94 -30.52 7.63
N TYR A 14 2.32 -29.43 8.05
CA TYR A 14 1.59 -29.30 9.31
C TYR A 14 0.20 -29.93 9.25
N PHE A 15 -0.53 -29.71 8.17
CA PHE A 15 -1.87 -30.27 7.97
C PHE A 15 -1.87 -31.61 7.23
N ASN A 16 -1.06 -31.72 6.17
CA ASN A 16 -0.74 -32.93 5.37
C ASN A 16 -1.95 -33.74 4.90
N LYS A 17 -2.99 -33.05 4.39
CA LYS A 17 -4.25 -33.69 3.95
C LYS A 17 -4.03 -34.73 2.85
N LYS A 18 -3.07 -34.51 1.95
CA LYS A 18 -2.77 -35.42 0.83
C LYS A 18 -1.68 -36.47 1.14
N GLY A 19 -1.16 -36.49 2.37
CA GLY A 19 -0.16 -37.46 2.77
C GLY A 19 1.18 -37.35 2.02
N ARG A 20 1.56 -36.14 1.59
CA ARG A 20 2.78 -35.90 0.80
C ARG A 20 4.06 -35.92 1.63
N TYR A 21 3.93 -35.74 2.94
CA TYR A 21 5.06 -35.65 3.86
C TYR A 21 5.11 -36.86 4.78
N PRO A 22 6.30 -37.34 5.16
CA PRO A 22 6.44 -38.46 6.08
C PRO A 22 6.03 -38.14 7.53
N THR A 23 5.88 -36.85 7.84
CA THR A 23 5.44 -36.36 9.14
C THR A 23 3.93 -36.53 9.32
N LEU A 24 3.51 -36.83 10.57
CA LEU A 24 2.11 -36.96 10.91
C LEU A 24 1.45 -35.56 10.98
N GLY A 25 0.66 -35.20 9.96
CA GLY A 25 -0.04 -33.94 9.91
C GLY A 25 -1.33 -33.93 10.74
N ALA A 26 -1.85 -32.76 11.02
CA ALA A 26 -3.05 -32.57 11.85
C ALA A 26 -4.31 -33.23 11.27
N TRP A 27 -4.44 -33.30 9.95
CA TRP A 27 -5.59 -33.98 9.31
C TRP A 27 -5.53 -35.50 9.45
N GLN A 28 -4.34 -36.08 9.61
CA GLN A 28 -4.14 -37.52 9.60
C GLN A 28 -4.40 -38.18 10.95
N SER A 29 -4.09 -37.48 12.06
CA SER A 29 -4.28 -38.03 13.40
C SER A 29 -4.41 -36.95 14.47
N LYS A 30 -5.19 -37.25 15.51
CA LYS A 30 -5.26 -36.43 16.72
C LYS A 30 -3.97 -36.45 17.53
N ASP A 31 -3.10 -37.44 17.31
CA ASP A 31 -1.78 -37.54 17.93
C ASP A 31 -0.71 -36.70 17.21
N SER A 32 -1.05 -36.01 16.13
CA SER A 32 -0.16 -35.11 15.47
C SER A 32 0.30 -33.97 16.38
N PRO A 33 1.61 -33.61 16.38
CA PRO A 33 2.11 -32.46 17.14
C PRO A 33 1.51 -31.14 16.71
N TYR A 34 0.83 -31.11 15.55
CA TYR A 34 0.17 -29.94 14.97
C TYR A 34 -1.34 -29.98 15.13
N TYR A 35 -1.93 -31.06 15.71
CA TYR A 35 -3.37 -31.18 15.84
C TYR A 35 -4.00 -30.00 16.59
N ASP A 36 -3.35 -29.56 17.65
CA ASP A 36 -3.78 -28.42 18.46
C ASP A 36 -3.73 -27.07 17.75
N TRP A 37 -3.09 -26.97 16.59
CA TRP A 37 -3.04 -25.73 15.80
C TRP A 37 -4.36 -25.41 15.09
N TYR A 38 -5.23 -26.41 14.88
CA TYR A 38 -6.43 -26.32 14.07
C TYR A 38 -7.69 -26.63 14.87
N ASP A 39 -8.82 -26.08 14.41
CA ASP A 39 -10.14 -26.40 14.96
C ASP A 39 -10.88 -27.36 14.05
N PHE A 40 -11.20 -28.53 14.59
CA PHE A 40 -12.02 -29.52 13.93
C PHE A 40 -13.43 -29.53 14.55
N GLN A 41 -14.47 -29.24 13.77
CA GLN A 41 -15.86 -29.45 14.17
C GLN A 41 -16.23 -30.93 14.07
N HIS A 42 -15.66 -31.63 13.07
CA HIS A 42 -15.78 -33.08 12.91
C HIS A 42 -14.51 -33.61 12.25
N PHE A 43 -13.69 -34.32 13.03
CA PHE A 43 -12.39 -34.84 12.59
C PHE A 43 -12.58 -36.03 11.63
N PRO A 44 -11.82 -36.10 10.52
CA PRO A 44 -10.87 -35.10 10.04
C PRO A 44 -11.45 -34.11 9.03
N ASP A 45 -12.69 -34.31 8.56
CA ASP A 45 -13.19 -33.73 7.31
C ASP A 45 -13.78 -32.33 7.46
N ARG A 46 -14.19 -31.96 8.67
CA ARG A 46 -14.80 -30.65 8.93
C ARG A 46 -13.96 -29.86 9.90
N TYR A 47 -13.30 -28.82 9.37
CA TYR A 47 -12.39 -27.94 10.10
C TYR A 47 -12.58 -26.49 9.73
N THR A 48 -12.14 -25.57 10.58
CA THR A 48 -12.17 -24.16 10.31
C THR A 48 -11.13 -23.83 9.23
N ALA A 49 -11.57 -23.17 8.16
CA ALA A 49 -10.74 -22.70 7.07
C ALA A 49 -10.94 -21.18 6.89
N TRP A 50 -9.90 -20.49 6.40
CA TRP A 50 -9.99 -19.07 6.12
C TRP A 50 -11.08 -18.80 5.07
N TRP A 51 -12.06 -17.99 5.43
CA TRP A 51 -13.27 -17.69 4.64
C TRP A 51 -13.99 -18.92 4.08
N GLY A 52 -13.89 -20.06 4.77
CA GLY A 52 -14.51 -21.31 4.35
C GLY A 52 -13.81 -22.00 3.16
N ILE A 53 -12.63 -21.56 2.76
CA ILE A 53 -11.84 -22.12 1.65
C ILE A 53 -11.09 -23.38 2.15
N PRO A 54 -11.48 -24.62 1.77
CA PRO A 54 -10.97 -25.83 2.42
C PRO A 54 -9.49 -26.11 2.20
N ILE A 55 -8.88 -25.49 1.19
CA ILE A 55 -7.43 -25.63 0.94
C ILE A 55 -6.58 -24.74 1.84
N LEU A 56 -7.20 -23.86 2.65
CA LEU A 56 -6.56 -22.91 3.55
C LEU A 56 -7.03 -23.12 5.01
N PRO A 57 -6.66 -24.25 5.67
CA PRO A 57 -7.01 -24.50 7.06
C PRO A 57 -6.43 -23.42 7.97
N ARG A 58 -7.31 -22.82 8.81
CA ARG A 58 -6.94 -21.74 9.73
C ARG A 58 -6.17 -22.34 10.92
N ILE A 59 -5.11 -21.65 11.34
CA ILE A 59 -4.36 -21.98 12.54
C ILE A 59 -4.70 -21.03 13.69
N HIS A 60 -4.35 -21.43 14.92
CA HIS A 60 -4.54 -20.62 16.11
C HIS A 60 -3.18 -20.23 16.72
N PRO A 61 -2.61 -19.06 16.29
CA PRO A 61 -1.34 -18.60 16.83
C PRO A 61 -1.36 -18.30 18.34
N ASP A 62 -2.54 -18.17 18.95
CA ASP A 62 -2.68 -17.96 20.40
C ASP A 62 -2.45 -19.25 21.21
N ARG A 63 -2.47 -20.42 20.59
CA ARG A 63 -2.13 -21.67 21.26
C ARG A 63 -0.63 -21.80 21.48
N PRO A 64 -0.18 -22.24 22.68
CA PRO A 64 1.24 -22.17 23.07
C PRO A 64 2.22 -22.87 22.12
N SER A 65 1.82 -24.00 21.53
CA SER A 65 2.65 -24.76 20.58
C SER A 65 2.82 -24.00 19.26
N CYS A 66 1.73 -23.46 18.72
CA CYS A 66 1.72 -22.65 17.51
C CYS A 66 2.46 -21.32 17.73
N ARG A 67 2.20 -20.62 18.84
CA ARG A 67 2.88 -19.38 19.22
C ARG A 67 4.39 -19.55 19.26
N ARG A 68 4.89 -20.62 19.93
CA ARG A 68 6.32 -20.90 20.01
C ARG A 68 6.94 -21.20 18.64
N PHE A 69 6.21 -21.83 17.75
CA PHE A 69 6.70 -22.10 16.40
C PHE A 69 7.01 -20.79 15.64
N PHE A 70 6.19 -19.74 15.81
CA PHE A 70 6.43 -18.45 15.16
C PHE A 70 7.41 -17.56 15.92
N THR A 71 7.21 -17.35 17.21
CA THR A 71 7.91 -16.32 18.01
C THR A 71 8.90 -16.86 19.04
N GLY A 72 8.91 -18.17 19.29
CA GLY A 72 9.84 -18.81 20.23
C GLY A 72 11.29 -18.85 19.73
N ASP A 73 12.23 -19.15 20.61
CA ASP A 73 13.63 -19.30 20.26
C ASP A 73 13.80 -20.36 19.14
N GLY A 74 14.47 -19.98 18.05
CA GLY A 74 14.60 -20.83 16.86
C GLY A 74 13.33 -20.95 16.00
N GLY A 75 12.27 -20.21 16.34
CA GLY A 75 11.03 -20.14 15.56
C GLY A 75 11.17 -19.35 14.24
N VAL A 76 10.05 -19.21 13.53
CA VAL A 76 10.04 -18.60 12.18
C VAL A 76 10.58 -17.17 12.21
N ILE A 77 10.06 -16.33 13.10
CA ILE A 77 10.44 -14.90 13.15
C ILE A 77 11.92 -14.73 13.53
N PRO A 78 12.44 -15.35 14.62
CA PRO A 78 13.87 -15.28 14.94
C PRO A 78 14.77 -15.82 13.83
N HIS A 79 14.36 -16.89 13.15
CA HIS A 79 15.13 -17.48 12.06
C HIS A 79 15.34 -16.48 10.92
N TYR A 80 14.27 -15.87 10.41
CA TYR A 80 14.38 -14.89 9.33
C TYR A 80 15.04 -13.59 9.75
N ALA A 81 14.82 -13.15 11.00
CA ALA A 81 15.53 -12.00 11.54
C ALA A 81 17.05 -12.22 11.60
N ALA A 82 17.49 -13.44 11.98
CA ALA A 82 18.91 -13.82 11.99
C ALA A 82 19.53 -13.85 10.58
N LEU A 83 18.71 -14.08 9.53
CA LEU A 83 19.13 -13.97 8.13
C LEU A 83 19.18 -12.53 7.62
N GLY A 84 18.87 -11.54 8.46
CA GLY A 84 18.93 -10.11 8.11
C GLY A 84 17.63 -9.55 7.53
N VAL A 85 16.50 -10.25 7.66
CA VAL A 85 15.19 -9.72 7.25
C VAL A 85 14.84 -8.51 8.10
N ALA A 86 14.55 -7.39 7.45
CA ALA A 86 14.28 -6.12 8.10
C ALA A 86 12.84 -5.95 8.59
N GLY A 87 11.94 -6.90 8.29
CA GLY A 87 10.56 -6.84 8.75
C GLY A 87 9.59 -7.71 7.97
N PHE A 88 8.32 -7.67 8.36
CA PHE A 88 7.24 -8.42 7.72
C PHE A 88 6.06 -7.51 7.38
N ARG A 89 5.33 -7.88 6.35
CA ARG A 89 3.94 -7.49 6.10
C ARG A 89 3.07 -8.65 6.55
N LEU A 90 2.16 -8.42 7.47
CA LEU A 90 1.21 -9.42 7.94
C LEU A 90 0.02 -9.49 7.02
N ASP A 91 -0.15 -10.63 6.38
CA ASP A 91 -1.33 -11.00 5.62
C ASP A 91 -2.55 -11.06 6.53
N VAL A 92 -3.69 -10.52 6.05
CA VAL A 92 -4.96 -10.49 6.78
C VAL A 92 -4.82 -10.14 8.27
N ALA A 93 -4.18 -9.01 8.56
CA ALA A 93 -3.83 -8.63 9.93
C ALA A 93 -5.06 -8.60 10.88
N ASP A 94 -6.26 -8.32 10.37
CA ASP A 94 -7.50 -8.33 11.14
C ASP A 94 -7.87 -9.70 11.71
N GLU A 95 -7.39 -10.79 11.08
CA GLU A 95 -7.60 -12.17 11.52
C GLU A 95 -6.67 -12.59 12.65
N LEU A 96 -5.58 -11.86 12.89
CA LEU A 96 -4.60 -12.15 13.92
C LEU A 96 -4.98 -11.47 15.24
N SER A 97 -4.69 -12.10 16.37
CA SER A 97 -4.87 -11.46 17.67
C SER A 97 -3.84 -10.36 17.90
N ASP A 98 -4.23 -9.30 18.58
CA ASP A 98 -3.36 -8.19 18.95
C ASP A 98 -2.13 -8.69 19.74
N ASP A 99 -2.31 -9.64 20.66
CA ASP A 99 -1.21 -10.21 21.43
C ASP A 99 -0.21 -10.99 20.56
N PHE A 100 -0.67 -11.64 19.50
CA PHE A 100 0.24 -12.29 18.57
C PHE A 100 1.02 -11.30 17.72
N ILE A 101 0.36 -10.24 17.23
CA ILE A 101 1.02 -9.14 16.48
C ILE A 101 2.09 -8.47 17.37
N ALA A 102 1.76 -8.19 18.63
CA ALA A 102 2.69 -7.62 19.60
C ALA A 102 3.91 -8.54 19.87
N ASP A 103 3.68 -9.86 20.00
CA ASP A 103 4.77 -10.82 20.16
C ASP A 103 5.68 -10.91 18.93
N ILE A 104 5.12 -10.84 17.72
CA ILE A 104 5.91 -10.75 16.48
C ILE A 104 6.77 -9.48 16.51
N LYS A 105 6.17 -8.33 16.81
CA LYS A 105 6.90 -7.06 16.90
C LYS A 105 8.03 -7.11 17.91
N LYS A 106 7.74 -7.56 19.11
CA LYS A 106 8.72 -7.74 20.21
C LYS A 106 9.86 -8.66 19.80
N THR A 107 9.55 -9.79 19.16
CA THR A 107 10.55 -10.77 18.72
C THR A 107 11.46 -10.20 17.64
N LEU A 108 10.91 -9.49 16.67
CA LEU A 108 11.67 -8.81 15.60
C LEU A 108 12.61 -7.76 16.18
N THR A 109 12.08 -6.86 17.02
CA THR A 109 12.84 -5.71 17.55
C THR A 109 13.90 -6.13 18.56
N LYS A 110 13.77 -7.28 19.20
CA LYS A 110 14.81 -7.86 20.05
C LYS A 110 16.10 -8.14 19.27
N GLN A 111 16.00 -8.55 18.01
CA GLN A 111 17.14 -8.84 17.16
C GLN A 111 17.57 -7.65 16.31
N ASN A 112 16.62 -6.88 15.80
CA ASN A 112 16.84 -5.69 15.01
C ASN A 112 15.89 -4.57 15.45
N PRO A 113 16.36 -3.61 16.28
CA PRO A 113 15.53 -2.49 16.74
C PRO A 113 14.95 -1.62 15.63
N ALA A 114 15.52 -1.67 14.42
CA ALA A 114 15.03 -0.96 13.25
C ALA A 114 14.05 -1.81 12.39
N ALA A 115 13.74 -3.04 12.81
CA ALA A 115 12.81 -3.88 12.08
C ALA A 115 11.39 -3.32 12.10
N THR A 116 10.71 -3.41 10.96
CA THR A 116 9.36 -2.88 10.75
C THR A 116 8.34 -3.98 10.60
N LEU A 117 7.12 -3.70 11.07
CA LEU A 117 5.98 -4.60 10.94
C LEU A 117 4.80 -3.84 10.33
N TYR A 118 4.35 -4.29 9.18
CA TYR A 118 3.20 -3.74 8.46
C TYR A 118 2.03 -4.71 8.52
N GLY A 119 0.81 -4.18 8.52
CA GLY A 119 -0.40 -4.98 8.41
C GLY A 119 -1.13 -4.76 7.10
N GLU A 120 -1.74 -5.80 6.58
CA GLU A 120 -2.79 -5.64 5.58
C GLU A 120 -4.08 -5.31 6.31
N VAL A 121 -4.52 -4.06 6.18
CA VAL A 121 -5.78 -3.53 6.70
C VAL A 121 -6.40 -2.65 5.62
N TRP A 122 -7.63 -2.94 5.23
CA TRP A 122 -8.26 -2.30 4.08
C TRP A 122 -8.95 -0.97 4.41
N GLU A 123 -9.23 -0.72 5.69
CA GLU A 123 -9.92 0.48 6.18
C GLU A 123 -9.00 1.33 7.05
N ASP A 124 -9.59 2.36 7.70
CA ASP A 124 -8.88 3.16 8.70
C ASP A 124 -8.47 2.30 9.91
N ALA A 125 -7.18 2.04 10.04
CA ALA A 125 -6.61 1.21 11.10
C ALA A 125 -6.53 1.92 12.46
N SER A 126 -6.76 3.24 12.54
CA SER A 126 -6.67 4.01 13.78
C SER A 126 -7.77 3.66 14.79
N ASN A 127 -8.91 3.21 14.30
CA ASN A 127 -10.09 2.87 15.10
C ASN A 127 -10.78 1.58 14.67
N LYS A 128 -10.05 0.71 13.99
CA LYS A 128 -10.57 -0.54 13.44
C LYS A 128 -11.19 -1.41 14.53
N ILE A 129 -12.39 -1.90 14.25
CA ILE A 129 -13.06 -2.96 14.99
C ILE A 129 -13.11 -4.20 14.10
N ALA A 130 -12.57 -5.31 14.57
CA ALA A 130 -12.66 -6.60 13.92
C ALA A 130 -12.97 -7.67 14.97
N TYR A 131 -13.89 -8.58 14.64
CA TYR A 131 -14.31 -9.66 15.55
C TYR A 131 -14.77 -9.16 16.93
N ASP A 132 -15.58 -8.09 16.95
CA ASP A 132 -16.12 -7.42 18.15
C ASP A 132 -15.07 -6.82 19.09
N ALA A 133 -13.81 -6.73 18.66
CA ALA A 133 -12.74 -6.11 19.43
C ALA A 133 -12.12 -4.92 18.68
N ARG A 134 -11.84 -3.85 19.41
CA ARG A 134 -11.08 -2.72 18.89
C ARG A 134 -9.62 -3.11 18.79
N LYS A 135 -9.05 -3.01 17.60
CA LYS A 135 -7.65 -3.29 17.33
C LYS A 135 -6.71 -2.22 17.89
N ARG A 136 -5.52 -2.64 18.31
CA ARG A 136 -4.52 -1.78 18.97
C ARG A 136 -3.36 -1.38 18.04
N TYR A 137 -3.52 -1.50 16.74
CA TYR A 137 -2.46 -1.37 15.72
C TYR A 137 -1.52 -0.18 15.89
N TYR A 138 -2.06 0.98 16.29
CA TYR A 138 -1.29 2.24 16.38
C TYR A 138 -0.91 2.65 17.80
N LEU A 139 -1.07 1.77 18.80
CA LEU A 139 -0.74 2.09 20.20
C LEU A 139 0.76 1.95 20.51
N GLY A 140 1.59 1.58 19.55
CA GLY A 140 3.05 1.59 19.66
C GLY A 140 3.71 0.25 19.88
N GLU A 141 2.95 -0.81 20.16
CA GLU A 141 3.47 -2.14 20.45
C GLU A 141 3.27 -3.15 19.31
N GLU A 142 2.57 -2.78 18.25
CA GLU A 142 2.17 -3.66 17.18
C GLU A 142 2.74 -3.23 15.83
N LEU A 143 1.96 -2.49 15.03
CA LEU A 143 2.33 -2.14 13.67
C LEU A 143 3.06 -0.79 13.59
N ASP A 144 4.01 -0.69 12.67
CA ASP A 144 4.63 0.58 12.29
C ASP A 144 3.82 1.32 11.23
N GLY A 145 2.95 0.63 10.52
CA GLY A 145 2.05 1.14 9.51
C GLY A 145 1.19 0.04 8.91
N VAL A 146 0.30 0.40 8.01
CA VAL A 146 -0.53 -0.53 7.25
C VAL A 146 -0.47 -0.22 5.76
N MET A 147 -0.96 -1.13 4.93
CA MET A 147 -1.23 -0.89 3.52
C MET A 147 -2.36 0.14 3.42
N ASN A 148 -2.06 1.33 2.90
CA ASN A 148 -2.96 2.50 2.95
C ASN A 148 -4.00 2.46 1.82
N TYR A 149 -4.93 1.51 1.90
CA TYR A 149 -6.03 1.38 0.95
C TYR A 149 -6.99 2.58 0.93
N PRO A 150 -7.28 3.26 2.05
CA PRO A 150 -8.08 4.49 2.00
C PRO A 150 -7.46 5.56 1.09
N LEU A 151 -6.15 5.78 1.15
CA LEU A 151 -5.46 6.74 0.27
C LEU A 151 -5.48 6.27 -1.19
N ARG A 152 -5.29 4.97 -1.45
CA ARG A 152 -5.41 4.39 -2.79
C ARG A 152 -6.78 4.69 -3.39
N THR A 153 -7.84 4.37 -2.67
CA THR A 153 -9.22 4.60 -3.11
C THR A 153 -9.48 6.08 -3.36
N GLY A 154 -9.04 6.94 -2.44
CA GLY A 154 -9.17 8.39 -2.55
C GLY A 154 -8.47 8.95 -3.80
N LEU A 155 -7.21 8.59 -4.02
CA LEU A 155 -6.44 9.07 -5.17
C LEU A 155 -7.01 8.57 -6.49
N ILE A 156 -7.35 7.29 -6.60
CA ILE A 156 -7.88 6.71 -7.84
C ILE A 156 -9.23 7.34 -8.20
N SER A 157 -10.17 7.43 -7.25
CA SER A 157 -11.49 8.02 -7.50
C SER A 157 -11.39 9.51 -7.82
N TYR A 158 -10.48 10.24 -7.14
CA TYR A 158 -10.23 11.63 -7.47
C TYR A 158 -9.65 11.80 -8.89
N ILE A 159 -8.57 11.11 -9.21
CA ILE A 159 -7.90 11.25 -10.51
C ILE A 159 -8.80 10.79 -11.66
N LYS A 160 -9.54 9.71 -11.51
CA LYS A 160 -10.42 9.16 -12.55
C LYS A 160 -11.69 9.97 -12.71
N GLU A 161 -12.34 10.36 -11.62
CA GLU A 161 -13.71 10.83 -11.60
C GLU A 161 -13.89 12.24 -11.00
N GLY A 162 -12.90 12.79 -10.31
CA GLY A 162 -12.97 14.06 -9.58
C GLY A 162 -13.70 13.99 -8.25
N LYS A 163 -13.96 12.79 -7.75
CA LYS A 163 -14.60 12.61 -6.44
C LYS A 163 -13.64 13.00 -5.32
N THR A 164 -14.03 14.00 -4.54
CA THR A 164 -13.19 14.56 -3.47
C THR A 164 -13.38 13.87 -2.12
N ASP A 165 -14.54 13.26 -1.87
CA ASP A 165 -14.92 12.77 -0.53
C ASP A 165 -13.96 11.72 0.02
N ALA A 166 -13.65 10.68 -0.77
CA ALA A 166 -12.74 9.61 -0.34
C ALA A 166 -11.31 10.12 -0.15
N LEU A 167 -10.86 11.08 -0.97
CA LEU A 167 -9.54 11.68 -0.82
C LEU A 167 -9.50 12.62 0.39
N SER A 168 -10.53 13.43 0.61
CA SER A 168 -10.67 14.24 1.81
C SER A 168 -10.65 13.39 3.07
N TYR A 169 -11.41 12.29 3.07
CA TYR A 169 -11.41 11.35 4.19
C TYR A 169 -10.01 10.78 4.45
N ALA A 170 -9.31 10.33 3.42
CA ALA A 170 -7.97 9.77 3.56
C ALA A 170 -6.95 10.81 4.09
N LEU A 171 -7.01 12.05 3.63
CA LEU A 171 -6.06 13.10 4.01
C LEU A 171 -6.40 13.75 5.36
N LEU A 172 -7.68 14.06 5.62
CA LEU A 172 -8.11 14.86 6.76
C LEU A 172 -8.55 14.01 7.96
N THR A 173 -8.87 12.73 7.76
CA THR A 173 -9.31 11.83 8.81
C THR A 173 -8.27 10.74 9.06
N VAL A 174 -8.02 9.88 8.09
CA VAL A 174 -7.13 8.71 8.29
C VAL A 174 -5.71 9.16 8.63
N THR A 175 -5.16 10.13 7.88
CA THR A 175 -3.82 10.65 8.15
C THR A 175 -3.75 11.41 9.47
N ALA A 176 -4.78 12.20 9.79
CA ALA A 176 -4.82 12.99 11.04
C ALA A 176 -5.07 12.12 12.28
N ASN A 177 -5.78 11.01 12.15
CA ASN A 177 -6.03 10.08 13.27
C ASN A 177 -4.80 9.21 13.60
N ALA A 178 -3.88 9.04 12.66
CA ALA A 178 -2.66 8.28 12.91
C ALA A 178 -1.63 9.15 13.65
N PRO A 179 -0.94 8.62 14.68
CA PRO A 179 0.25 9.28 15.23
C PRO A 179 1.24 9.60 14.11
N LYS A 180 1.88 10.79 14.16
CA LYS A 180 2.75 11.26 13.06
C LYS A 180 3.76 10.21 12.58
N ARG A 181 4.40 9.49 13.50
CA ARG A 181 5.33 8.41 13.16
C ARG A 181 4.68 7.34 12.29
N ILE A 182 3.44 6.98 12.60
CA ILE A 182 2.67 5.99 11.86
C ILE A 182 2.21 6.58 10.51
N ALA A 183 1.72 7.82 10.49
CA ALA A 183 1.31 8.50 9.25
C ALA A 183 2.48 8.59 8.25
N ASP A 184 3.68 8.92 8.74
CA ASP A 184 4.88 9.01 7.90
C ASP A 184 5.42 7.62 7.44
N ALA A 185 4.98 6.54 8.08
CA ALA A 185 5.38 5.17 7.78
C ALA A 185 4.32 4.34 7.03
N GLN A 186 3.13 4.89 6.74
CA GLN A 186 2.09 4.17 5.98
C GLN A 186 2.62 3.65 4.64
N MET A 187 2.27 2.43 4.27
CA MET A 187 2.53 1.87 2.94
C MET A 187 1.54 2.48 1.93
N ASN A 188 1.89 3.62 1.33
CA ASN A 188 1.07 4.25 0.30
C ASN A 188 1.22 3.51 -1.01
N LEU A 189 0.12 3.09 -1.61
CA LEU A 189 0.08 2.23 -2.79
C LEU A 189 -0.99 2.68 -3.79
N LEU A 190 -0.82 2.36 -5.07
CA LEU A 190 -1.85 2.49 -6.09
C LEU A 190 -2.30 1.11 -6.62
N GLY A 191 -1.43 0.13 -6.59
CA GLY A 191 -1.71 -1.24 -7.01
C GLY A 191 -1.13 -2.26 -6.03
N THR A 192 -1.74 -3.45 -5.98
CA THR A 192 -1.28 -4.63 -5.24
C THR A 192 -1.57 -5.90 -6.01
N HIS A 193 -1.11 -7.02 -5.48
CA HIS A 193 -1.42 -8.35 -6.02
C HIS A 193 -2.90 -8.75 -5.85
N ASP A 194 -3.68 -8.02 -5.04
CA ASP A 194 -5.11 -8.28 -4.78
C ASP A 194 -6.03 -7.32 -5.52
N THR A 195 -5.46 -6.38 -6.27
CA THR A 195 -6.24 -5.39 -7.02
C THR A 195 -5.89 -5.46 -8.50
N GLU A 196 -6.77 -4.95 -9.33
CA GLU A 196 -6.47 -4.72 -10.74
C GLU A 196 -5.26 -3.78 -10.88
N ARG A 197 -4.53 -3.91 -11.99
CA ARG A 197 -3.44 -2.98 -12.31
C ARG A 197 -3.94 -1.55 -12.37
N VAL A 198 -3.24 -0.65 -11.69
CA VAL A 198 -3.66 0.75 -11.59
C VAL A 198 -3.80 1.41 -12.97
N LEU A 199 -2.96 1.07 -13.93
CA LEU A 199 -3.06 1.60 -15.30
C LEU A 199 -4.38 1.20 -15.95
N THR A 200 -4.82 -0.05 -15.80
CA THR A 200 -6.11 -0.57 -16.30
C THR A 200 -7.28 0.18 -15.67
N VAL A 201 -7.27 0.33 -14.34
CA VAL A 201 -8.30 1.07 -13.60
C VAL A 201 -8.41 2.51 -14.07
N LEU A 202 -7.27 3.20 -14.22
CA LEU A 202 -7.23 4.60 -14.64
C LEU A 202 -7.58 4.79 -16.13
N GLY A 203 -7.40 3.76 -16.95
CA GLY A 203 -7.80 3.75 -18.36
C GLY A 203 -9.29 3.59 -18.57
N GLY A 204 -10.03 3.15 -17.55
CA GLY A 204 -11.48 3.04 -17.61
C GLY A 204 -11.98 1.88 -18.46
N VAL A 205 -11.20 0.83 -18.62
CA VAL A 205 -11.67 -0.41 -19.27
C VAL A 205 -12.41 -1.25 -18.24
N GLU A 206 -13.64 -1.59 -18.55
CA GLU A 206 -14.48 -2.40 -17.69
C GLU A 206 -14.28 -3.89 -18.01
N GLY A 207 -13.87 -4.65 -17.01
CA GLY A 207 -13.72 -6.10 -17.08
C GLY A 207 -14.66 -6.87 -16.14
N ASP A 208 -15.46 -6.14 -15.36
CA ASP A 208 -16.36 -6.73 -14.39
C ASP A 208 -17.41 -7.65 -15.06
N GLY A 209 -17.51 -8.88 -14.56
CA GLY A 209 -18.44 -9.86 -15.08
C GLY A 209 -18.01 -10.58 -16.37
N LEU A 210 -16.85 -10.23 -16.94
CA LEU A 210 -16.32 -10.95 -18.09
C LEU A 210 -15.70 -12.30 -17.66
N PRO A 211 -15.85 -13.36 -18.46
CA PRO A 211 -15.19 -14.62 -18.19
C PRO A 211 -13.66 -14.51 -18.37
N ASN A 212 -12.92 -15.38 -17.71
CA ASN A 212 -11.45 -15.36 -17.72
C ASN A 212 -10.84 -15.43 -19.12
N GLU A 213 -11.47 -16.13 -20.04
CA GLU A 213 -11.02 -16.24 -21.45
C GLU A 213 -11.04 -14.88 -22.15
N GLU A 214 -12.02 -14.05 -21.86
CA GLU A 214 -12.14 -12.69 -22.40
C GLU A 214 -11.17 -11.75 -21.69
N LEU A 215 -11.08 -11.79 -20.36
CA LEU A 215 -10.14 -11.00 -19.58
C LEU A 215 -8.68 -11.24 -19.97
N ALA A 216 -8.32 -12.48 -20.32
CA ALA A 216 -6.98 -12.84 -20.77
C ALA A 216 -6.54 -12.11 -22.06
N THR A 217 -7.50 -11.72 -22.88
CA THR A 217 -7.25 -11.07 -24.19
C THR A 217 -7.63 -9.59 -24.21
N LEU A 218 -8.34 -9.13 -23.19
CA LEU A 218 -8.77 -7.73 -23.10
C LEU A 218 -7.55 -6.80 -22.97
N ARG A 219 -7.53 -5.74 -23.78
CA ARG A 219 -6.45 -4.73 -23.77
C ARG A 219 -7.05 -3.34 -23.91
N MET A 220 -6.37 -2.36 -23.33
CA MET A 220 -6.70 -0.95 -23.57
C MET A 220 -6.48 -0.56 -25.03
N SER A 221 -7.34 0.30 -25.56
CA SER A 221 -7.05 1.03 -26.79
C SER A 221 -5.85 1.98 -26.58
N THR A 222 -5.25 2.46 -27.67
CA THR A 222 -4.17 3.44 -27.57
C THR A 222 -4.61 4.71 -26.84
N GLU A 223 -5.81 5.21 -27.14
CA GLU A 223 -6.38 6.41 -26.48
C GLU A 223 -6.60 6.17 -24.98
N GLN A 224 -7.16 5.04 -24.59
CA GLN A 224 -7.32 4.68 -23.18
C GLN A 224 -5.98 4.58 -22.45
N ARG A 225 -4.95 4.02 -23.10
CA ARG A 225 -3.61 3.92 -22.56
C ARG A 225 -2.95 5.28 -22.36
N ASP A 226 -3.11 6.21 -23.32
CA ASP A 226 -2.56 7.57 -23.22
C ASP A 226 -3.21 8.33 -22.04
N ILE A 227 -4.53 8.28 -21.93
CA ILE A 227 -5.27 8.84 -20.78
C ILE A 227 -4.83 8.20 -19.45
N ALA A 228 -4.70 6.87 -19.43
CA ALA A 228 -4.26 6.15 -18.24
C ALA A 228 -2.86 6.55 -17.81
N ARG A 229 -1.95 6.75 -18.75
CA ARG A 229 -0.59 7.21 -18.50
C ARG A 229 -0.54 8.61 -17.85
N GLU A 230 -1.30 9.57 -18.40
CA GLU A 230 -1.42 10.91 -17.82
C GLU A 230 -1.98 10.85 -16.39
N ARG A 231 -3.05 10.09 -16.20
CA ARG A 231 -3.68 9.88 -14.89
C ARG A 231 -2.74 9.21 -13.90
N LEU A 232 -1.98 8.19 -14.31
CA LEU A 232 -1.03 7.50 -13.45
C LEU A 232 0.13 8.41 -13.02
N LYS A 233 0.65 9.25 -13.92
CA LYS A 233 1.64 10.27 -13.57
C LYS A 233 1.13 11.23 -12.50
N MET A 234 -0.10 11.72 -12.63
CA MET A 234 -0.74 12.59 -11.63
C MET A 234 -0.94 11.87 -10.28
N ALA A 235 -1.49 10.67 -10.30
CA ALA A 235 -1.74 9.87 -9.10
C ALA A 235 -0.43 9.56 -8.35
N TYR A 236 0.60 9.14 -9.08
CA TYR A 236 1.87 8.81 -8.47
C TYR A 236 2.64 10.05 -7.97
N THR A 237 2.50 11.21 -8.63
CA THR A 237 3.06 12.47 -8.10
C THR A 237 2.45 12.82 -6.75
N ALA A 238 1.12 12.75 -6.62
CA ALA A 238 0.45 12.96 -5.35
C ALA A 238 0.90 11.93 -4.30
N LEU A 239 0.83 10.64 -4.62
CA LEU A 239 1.21 9.56 -3.71
C LEU A 239 2.66 9.69 -3.22
N ALA A 240 3.60 10.01 -4.11
CA ALA A 240 5.02 10.11 -3.77
C ALA A 240 5.34 11.34 -2.90
N THR A 241 4.49 12.36 -2.87
CA THR A 241 4.71 13.60 -2.13
C THR A 241 3.87 13.74 -0.86
N LEU A 242 2.83 12.93 -0.69
CA LEU A 242 2.04 12.83 0.54
C LEU A 242 2.83 12.15 1.68
N PRO A 243 2.39 12.30 2.96
CA PRO A 243 2.93 11.52 4.09
C PRO A 243 2.80 10.01 3.84
N GLY A 244 3.78 9.25 4.29
CA GLY A 244 3.86 7.82 4.12
C GLY A 244 4.99 7.39 3.16
N ILE A 245 5.12 6.11 2.91
CA ILE A 245 6.16 5.51 2.07
C ILE A 245 5.53 5.06 0.75
N PRO A 246 5.91 5.65 -0.40
CA PRO A 246 5.40 5.20 -1.69
C PRO A 246 5.86 3.76 -1.95
N THR A 247 4.87 2.91 -2.19
CA THR A 247 5.06 1.49 -2.48
C THR A 247 4.62 1.23 -3.91
N VAL A 248 5.49 0.62 -4.69
CA VAL A 248 5.25 0.30 -6.10
C VAL A 248 4.98 -1.19 -6.23
N TYR A 249 3.80 -1.56 -6.72
CA TYR A 249 3.57 -2.93 -7.15
C TYR A 249 4.31 -3.13 -8.48
N TYR A 250 5.16 -4.16 -8.56
CA TYR A 250 6.06 -4.37 -9.70
C TYR A 250 5.30 -4.28 -11.04
N GLY A 251 5.85 -3.54 -11.97
CA GLY A 251 5.28 -3.37 -13.31
C GLY A 251 4.32 -2.20 -13.45
N ASP A 252 3.81 -1.59 -12.36
CA ASP A 252 3.02 -0.36 -12.46
C ASP A 252 3.87 0.77 -13.04
N GLU A 253 5.14 0.87 -12.62
CA GLU A 253 6.13 1.81 -13.15
C GLU A 253 6.52 1.53 -14.61
N ALA A 254 6.29 0.31 -15.07
CA ALA A 254 6.58 -0.14 -16.43
C ALA A 254 5.34 -0.14 -17.35
N GLY A 255 4.19 0.29 -16.84
CA GLY A 255 2.96 0.40 -17.62
C GLY A 255 2.26 -0.94 -17.87
N LEU A 256 2.39 -1.91 -16.95
CA LEU A 256 1.65 -3.16 -17.06
C LEU A 256 0.14 -2.94 -16.92
N GLU A 257 -0.60 -3.56 -17.83
CA GLU A 257 -2.05 -3.76 -17.75
C GLU A 257 -2.37 -5.08 -17.08
N GLY A 258 -3.57 -5.20 -16.52
CA GLY A 258 -4.10 -6.45 -16.00
C GLY A 258 -5.35 -6.21 -15.17
N TYR A 259 -6.24 -7.21 -15.22
CA TYR A 259 -7.48 -7.23 -14.47
C TYR A 259 -7.27 -7.92 -13.12
N HIS A 260 -8.34 -8.32 -12.43
CA HIS A 260 -8.25 -9.07 -11.18
C HIS A 260 -7.42 -10.36 -11.34
N ASP A 261 -7.06 -10.96 -10.21
CA ASP A 261 -6.29 -12.21 -10.17
C ASP A 261 -6.89 -13.29 -11.10
N PRO A 262 -6.08 -13.98 -11.95
CA PRO A 262 -4.60 -13.94 -12.00
C PRO A 262 -4.00 -12.90 -12.97
N PHE A 263 -4.79 -12.08 -13.64
CA PHE A 263 -4.33 -11.23 -14.75
C PHE A 263 -3.54 -10.00 -14.31
N ASN A 264 -3.66 -9.59 -13.04
CA ASN A 264 -2.82 -8.56 -12.42
C ASN A 264 -1.39 -9.05 -12.08
N ARG A 265 -1.12 -10.36 -12.18
CA ARG A 265 0.16 -11.00 -11.80
C ARG A 265 1.02 -11.40 -12.99
N MET A 266 0.89 -10.70 -14.11
CA MET A 266 1.69 -10.94 -15.31
C MET A 266 3.19 -10.71 -15.04
N PRO A 267 4.10 -11.44 -15.71
CA PRO A 267 5.54 -11.21 -15.61
C PRO A 267 5.93 -9.77 -15.95
N PHE A 268 7.02 -9.29 -15.33
CA PHE A 268 7.56 -7.97 -15.65
C PHE A 268 7.94 -7.87 -17.14
N PRO A 269 7.61 -6.76 -17.83
CA PRO A 269 7.75 -6.64 -19.29
C PRO A 269 9.17 -6.24 -19.70
N TRP A 270 10.18 -7.03 -19.34
CA TRP A 270 11.59 -6.75 -19.61
C TRP A 270 11.84 -6.36 -21.07
N GLY A 271 12.47 -5.20 -21.30
CA GLY A 271 12.78 -4.64 -22.62
C GLY A 271 11.58 -4.05 -23.36
N ARG A 272 10.40 -3.97 -22.72
CA ARG A 272 9.16 -3.40 -23.26
C ARG A 272 8.47 -2.46 -22.28
N GLU A 273 9.22 -1.92 -21.33
CA GLU A 273 8.76 -1.00 -20.32
C GLU A 273 8.28 0.32 -20.94
N ASP A 274 7.24 0.93 -20.37
CA ASP A 274 6.85 2.29 -20.70
C ASP A 274 7.92 3.26 -20.21
N GLY A 275 8.74 3.77 -21.14
CA GLY A 275 9.89 4.60 -20.80
C GLY A 275 9.53 5.93 -20.14
N GLU A 276 8.34 6.49 -20.45
CA GLU A 276 7.89 7.74 -19.83
C GLU A 276 7.43 7.54 -18.39
N LEU A 277 6.66 6.50 -18.12
CA LEU A 277 6.27 6.15 -16.76
C LEU A 277 7.49 5.84 -15.92
N LEU A 278 8.38 5.00 -16.42
CA LEU A 278 9.60 4.62 -15.69
C LEU A 278 10.48 5.84 -15.36
N ALA A 279 10.63 6.79 -16.30
CA ALA A 279 11.35 8.04 -16.06
C ALA A 279 10.66 8.91 -15.00
N HIS A 280 9.34 9.00 -15.02
CA HIS A 280 8.55 9.75 -14.04
C HIS A 280 8.70 9.17 -12.63
N TYR A 281 8.56 7.85 -12.47
CA TYR A 281 8.75 7.16 -11.20
C TYR A 281 10.17 7.35 -10.65
N ARG A 282 11.20 7.23 -11.49
CA ARG A 282 12.61 7.47 -11.11
C ARG A 282 12.84 8.91 -10.67
N THR A 283 12.27 9.88 -11.38
CA THR A 283 12.39 11.31 -11.02
C THR A 283 11.78 11.59 -9.65
N LEU A 284 10.57 11.08 -9.38
CA LEU A 284 9.93 11.23 -8.08
C LEU A 284 10.69 10.52 -6.96
N GLY A 285 11.22 9.33 -7.23
CA GLY A 285 12.10 8.62 -6.29
C GLY A 285 13.35 9.43 -5.94
N ALA A 286 13.99 10.05 -6.95
CA ALA A 286 15.16 10.92 -6.74
C ALA A 286 14.79 12.18 -5.93
N ILE A 287 13.66 12.84 -6.25
CA ILE A 287 13.16 14.01 -5.49
C ILE A 287 12.92 13.62 -4.03
N ARG A 288 12.21 12.53 -3.79
CA ARG A 288 11.91 12.05 -2.44
C ARG A 288 13.16 11.68 -1.66
N HIS A 289 14.13 11.04 -2.30
CA HIS A 289 15.43 10.72 -1.66
C HIS A 289 16.22 11.99 -1.30
N LYS A 290 16.20 12.97 -2.17
CA LYS A 290 16.95 14.24 -2.02
C LYS A 290 16.40 15.11 -0.88
N TYR A 291 15.08 15.13 -0.65
CA TYR A 291 14.44 16.07 0.26
C TYR A 291 13.79 15.38 1.46
N ALA A 292 14.33 15.61 2.66
CA ALA A 292 13.88 15.02 3.92
C ALA A 292 12.40 15.36 4.25
N VAL A 293 11.90 16.49 3.78
CA VAL A 293 10.53 16.95 4.00
C VAL A 293 9.47 15.90 3.61
N TYR A 294 9.76 15.06 2.62
CA TYR A 294 8.84 14.00 2.21
C TYR A 294 8.80 12.81 3.18
N ARG A 295 9.77 12.70 4.09
CA ARG A 295 9.80 11.68 5.15
C ARG A 295 9.17 12.16 6.45
N GLU A 296 9.38 13.42 6.80
CA GLU A 296 9.08 13.94 8.16
C GLU A 296 8.30 15.26 8.17
N GLY A 297 8.07 15.90 7.00
CA GLY A 297 7.40 17.19 6.92
C GLY A 297 5.91 17.11 7.25
N GLU A 298 5.37 18.23 7.70
CA GLU A 298 3.93 18.39 7.93
C GLU A 298 3.16 18.49 6.61
N LEU A 299 1.96 17.99 6.58
CA LEU A 299 1.02 18.13 5.47
C LEU A 299 0.08 19.31 5.72
N VAL A 300 -0.05 20.17 4.73
CA VAL A 300 -1.07 21.23 4.70
C VAL A 300 -1.86 21.10 3.40
N LEU A 301 -3.13 20.81 3.49
CA LEU A 301 -4.03 20.82 2.33
C LEU A 301 -4.42 22.28 2.05
N LEU A 302 -4.09 22.76 0.86
CA LEU A 302 -4.33 24.15 0.45
C LEU A 302 -5.59 24.29 -0.41
N HIS A 303 -5.81 23.34 -1.33
CA HIS A 303 -6.97 23.34 -2.20
C HIS A 303 -7.34 21.91 -2.60
N LEU A 304 -8.62 21.61 -2.62
CA LEU A 304 -9.16 20.37 -3.16
C LEU A 304 -10.57 20.61 -3.69
N ASP A 305 -10.70 20.59 -5.00
CA ASP A 305 -11.98 20.54 -5.70
C ASP A 305 -11.98 19.43 -6.77
N GLU A 306 -13.01 19.31 -7.56
CA GLU A 306 -13.15 18.29 -8.61
C GLU A 306 -12.05 18.37 -9.69
N LYS A 307 -11.31 19.46 -9.80
CA LYS A 307 -10.38 19.77 -10.91
C LYS A 307 -8.94 19.95 -10.47
N LEU A 308 -8.73 20.44 -9.24
CA LEU A 308 -7.42 20.82 -8.75
C LEU A 308 -7.20 20.32 -7.31
N LEU A 309 -6.07 19.67 -7.09
CA LEU A 309 -5.55 19.36 -5.75
C LEU A 309 -4.24 20.12 -5.56
N VAL A 310 -4.14 20.89 -4.47
CA VAL A 310 -2.90 21.56 -4.06
C VAL A 310 -2.66 21.31 -2.58
N PHE A 311 -1.48 20.82 -2.26
CA PHE A 311 -1.04 20.66 -0.88
C PHE A 311 0.43 20.98 -0.71
N ALA A 312 0.82 21.31 0.50
CA ALA A 312 2.20 21.59 0.88
C ALA A 312 2.74 20.53 1.83
N ARG A 313 4.03 20.22 1.68
CA ARG A 313 4.84 19.55 2.70
C ARG A 313 5.78 20.59 3.29
N ILE A 314 5.76 20.77 4.61
CA ILE A 314 6.52 21.82 5.32
C ILE A 314 7.49 21.15 6.28
N GLY A 315 8.75 21.53 6.23
CA GLY A 315 9.75 20.93 7.10
C GLY A 315 11.16 21.45 6.83
N GLN A 316 12.15 20.70 7.26
CA GLN A 316 13.54 21.05 7.03
C GLN A 316 13.81 21.19 5.52
N GLY A 317 14.34 22.34 5.12
CA GLY A 317 14.66 22.66 3.74
C GLY A 317 13.59 23.46 2.99
N GLY A 318 12.48 23.84 3.65
CA GLY A 318 11.48 24.77 3.14
C GLY A 318 10.08 24.19 2.98
N VAL A 319 9.33 24.79 2.07
CA VAL A 319 7.96 24.42 1.68
C VAL A 319 7.99 23.79 0.31
N PHE A 320 7.35 22.65 0.18
CA PHE A 320 7.25 21.92 -1.07
C PHE A 320 5.77 21.77 -1.45
N LEU A 321 5.38 22.51 -2.48
CA LEU A 321 4.01 22.54 -2.98
C LEU A 321 3.84 21.49 -4.08
N THR A 322 2.85 20.63 -3.96
CA THR A 322 2.43 19.74 -5.04
C THR A 322 1.10 20.19 -5.57
N ALA A 323 1.00 20.35 -6.88
CA ALA A 323 -0.24 20.67 -7.58
C ALA A 323 -0.56 19.60 -8.62
N VAL A 324 -1.82 19.14 -8.64
CA VAL A 324 -2.36 18.15 -9.58
C VAL A 324 -3.57 18.75 -10.26
N ASN A 325 -3.43 19.06 -11.53
CA ASN A 325 -4.50 19.58 -12.39
C ASN A 325 -5.11 18.43 -13.20
N ARG A 326 -6.26 17.93 -12.78
CA ARG A 326 -6.97 16.88 -13.50
C ARG A 326 -7.93 17.39 -14.59
N SER A 327 -8.08 18.71 -14.69
CA SER A 327 -8.98 19.33 -15.70
C SER A 327 -8.37 19.37 -17.09
N ASP A 328 -9.21 19.61 -18.08
CA ASP A 328 -8.81 19.81 -19.48
C ASP A 328 -8.38 21.26 -19.78
N MET A 329 -8.29 22.11 -18.75
CA MET A 329 -7.87 23.50 -18.87
C MET A 329 -6.57 23.73 -18.11
N PRO A 330 -5.67 24.59 -18.60
CA PRO A 330 -4.46 24.95 -17.88
C PRO A 330 -4.80 25.73 -16.60
N ARG A 331 -3.91 25.66 -15.61
CA ARG A 331 -3.98 26.43 -14.36
C ARG A 331 -2.75 27.32 -14.24
N VAL A 332 -2.96 28.59 -13.93
CA VAL A 332 -1.87 29.56 -13.76
C VAL A 332 -1.61 29.77 -12.29
N PHE A 333 -0.37 29.62 -11.90
CA PHE A 333 0.12 29.94 -10.56
C PHE A 333 1.04 31.15 -10.64
N SER A 334 0.78 32.16 -9.80
CA SER A 334 1.64 33.32 -9.62
C SER A 334 2.18 33.33 -8.19
N PHE A 335 3.48 33.53 -8.05
CA PHE A 335 4.14 33.47 -6.77
C PHE A 335 4.80 34.85 -6.47
N SER A 336 4.66 35.32 -5.23
CA SER A 336 5.24 36.59 -4.78
C SER A 336 6.78 36.59 -4.82
N LYS A 337 7.38 35.41 -4.80
CA LYS A 337 8.85 35.21 -4.91
C LYS A 337 9.18 34.02 -5.79
N LYS A 338 10.44 34.01 -6.26
CA LYS A 338 10.94 32.92 -7.10
C LYS A 338 10.96 31.60 -6.36
N GLY A 339 10.15 30.68 -6.82
CA GLY A 339 10.22 29.26 -6.45
C GLY A 339 11.13 28.47 -7.40
N ARG A 340 11.21 27.16 -7.17
CA ARG A 340 11.88 26.21 -8.05
C ARG A 340 10.90 25.09 -8.43
N GLU A 341 10.66 24.93 -9.72
CA GLU A 341 9.91 23.77 -10.23
C GLU A 341 10.88 22.57 -10.32
N LEU A 342 10.47 21.40 -9.74
CA LEU A 342 11.41 20.32 -9.48
C LEU A 342 11.55 19.31 -10.60
N PHE A 343 10.61 19.22 -11.55
CA PHE A 343 10.76 18.33 -12.71
C PHE A 343 11.72 18.93 -13.74
N SER A 344 11.60 20.23 -14.01
CA SER A 344 12.47 20.96 -14.95
C SER A 344 13.72 21.55 -14.30
N ASP A 345 13.78 21.56 -12.97
CA ASP A 345 14.81 22.18 -12.14
C ASP A 345 15.00 23.70 -12.41
N THR A 346 13.94 24.39 -12.83
CA THR A 346 13.96 25.80 -13.21
C THR A 346 13.45 26.72 -12.10
N ARG A 347 13.95 27.94 -12.06
CA ARG A 347 13.41 29.00 -11.20
C ARG A 347 12.20 29.64 -11.87
N ILE A 348 11.14 29.85 -11.10
CA ILE A 348 9.87 30.37 -11.56
C ILE A 348 9.28 31.43 -10.64
N GLU A 349 8.58 32.41 -11.20
CA GLU A 349 7.67 33.36 -10.52
C GLU A 349 6.23 33.12 -10.96
N ASN A 350 6.05 32.72 -12.22
CA ASN A 350 4.78 32.30 -12.78
C ASN A 350 4.94 30.93 -13.41
N PHE A 351 3.90 30.11 -13.31
CA PHE A 351 3.90 28.79 -13.89
C PHE A 351 2.51 28.43 -14.43
N THR A 352 2.47 27.97 -15.66
CA THR A 352 1.25 27.44 -16.25
C THR A 352 1.30 25.91 -16.19
N LEU A 353 0.50 25.33 -15.30
CA LEU A 353 0.32 23.90 -15.20
C LEU A 353 -0.62 23.43 -16.31
N ALA A 354 -0.12 22.58 -17.19
CA ALA A 354 -0.87 22.06 -18.31
C ALA A 354 -2.13 21.28 -17.86
N PRO A 355 -3.12 21.09 -18.75
CA PRO A 355 -4.21 20.15 -18.52
C PRO A 355 -3.67 18.75 -18.19
N ARG A 356 -4.38 18.01 -17.33
CA ARG A 356 -4.09 16.62 -16.94
C ARG A 356 -2.61 16.36 -16.60
N SER A 357 -2.07 17.24 -15.75
CA SER A 357 -0.66 17.20 -15.36
C SER A 357 -0.45 17.52 -13.88
N SER A 358 0.76 17.37 -13.42
CA SER A 358 1.17 17.67 -12.04
C SER A 358 2.53 18.34 -12.01
N CYS A 359 2.80 19.12 -10.97
CA CYS A 359 4.09 19.75 -10.73
C CYS A 359 4.43 19.81 -9.24
N ILE A 360 5.68 20.05 -8.95
CA ILE A 360 6.21 20.22 -7.60
C ILE A 360 7.06 21.47 -7.54
N PHE A 361 6.74 22.38 -6.61
CA PHE A 361 7.49 23.61 -6.39
C PHE A 361 8.18 23.58 -5.04
N LYS A 362 9.36 24.17 -4.96
CA LYS A 362 10.09 24.38 -3.71
C LYS A 362 10.26 25.86 -3.42
N PHE A 363 9.91 26.28 -2.20
CA PHE A 363 10.09 27.61 -1.64
C PHE A 363 10.89 27.55 -0.34
N ARG A 364 11.39 28.71 0.15
CA ARG A 364 12.13 28.77 1.41
C ARG A 364 11.19 28.68 2.62
N ASP A 365 10.08 29.41 2.57
CA ASP A 365 9.07 29.45 3.62
C ASP A 365 7.65 29.73 3.07
N LEU A 366 6.62 29.63 3.94
CA LEU A 366 5.22 29.86 3.59
C LEU A 366 4.88 31.31 3.24
N THR A 367 5.68 32.27 3.69
CA THR A 367 5.46 33.70 3.39
C THR A 367 5.87 34.04 1.98
N GLU A 368 6.48 33.12 1.25
CA GLU A 368 6.98 33.32 -0.09
C GLU A 368 5.97 33.06 -1.19
N PHE A 369 4.75 32.58 -0.87
CA PHE A 369 3.72 32.41 -1.91
C PHE A 369 2.36 32.93 -1.50
N GLU A 370 1.83 33.77 -2.34
CA GLU A 370 0.41 34.03 -2.47
C GLU A 370 -0.07 33.28 -3.72
N ILE A 371 -1.04 32.41 -3.55
CA ILE A 371 -1.70 31.80 -4.69
C ILE A 371 -2.81 32.77 -5.08
N SER A 372 -2.52 33.66 -6.02
CA SER A 372 -3.55 34.48 -6.64
C SER A 372 -4.27 33.64 -7.69
N ASP A 373 -5.58 33.47 -7.53
CA ASP A 373 -6.49 32.79 -8.44
C ASP A 373 -6.36 31.24 -8.49
N ILE A 374 -6.65 30.58 -7.35
CA ILE A 374 -7.06 29.19 -7.40
C ILE A 374 -8.55 29.08 -7.73
#